data_b796b365dca69b0100f46d6c49c8655d
#
_entry.id   b796b365dca69b0100f46d6c49c8655d
#
_cell.length_a   1.000
_cell.length_b   1.000
_cell.length_c   1.000
_cell.angle_alpha   90.00
_cell.angle_beta   90.00
_cell.angle_gamma   90.00
#
_symmetry.space_group_name_H-M   'P 1'
#
loop_
_entity.id
_entity.type
_entity.pdbx_description
1 polymer ?
#
loop_
_entity_poly.entity_id
_entity_poly.type
_entity_poly.pdbx_seq_one_letter_code
_entity_poly.pdbx_strand_id
1 'polypeptide(L)'
;MKKLILIFIFIPNILFAGSMKAIGAKGNEENVDRVIKVTMYDNYYQPNSFKVNKNETIKFEVENKGELVHEFNIATKEMHLKHQPEMMMMVEHEILLADRIDKKKMMEMSKKNPAM
;
A
#
# COMPACT_ATOMS: atom_id res chain seq x y z
N MET A 1 51.96 23.19 -17.91
CA MET A 1 50.61 22.70 -18.18
C MET A 1 50.01 22.17 -16.89
N LYS A 2 49.04 22.88 -16.34
CA LYS A 2 48.34 22.43 -15.13
C LYS A 2 47.24 21.43 -15.54
N LYS A 3 47.41 20.16 -15.16
CA LYS A 3 46.33 19.15 -15.35
C LYS A 3 45.25 19.40 -14.33
N LEU A 4 44.06 19.83 -14.80
CA LEU A 4 42.86 19.96 -14.01
C LEU A 4 42.32 18.54 -13.78
N ILE A 5 42.46 18.01 -12.56
CA ILE A 5 41.87 16.75 -12.16
C ILE A 5 40.44 17.09 -11.72
N LEU A 6 39.45 16.74 -12.56
CA LEU A 6 38.05 16.83 -12.22
C LEU A 6 37.68 15.62 -11.34
N ILE A 7 37.61 15.85 -10.03
CA ILE A 7 37.12 14.82 -9.10
C ILE A 7 35.62 14.82 -9.20
N PHE A 8 35.06 13.81 -9.87
CA PHE A 8 33.63 13.51 -9.83
C PHE A 8 33.30 12.92 -8.45
N ILE A 9 32.78 13.74 -7.56
CA ILE A 9 32.22 13.25 -6.31
C ILE A 9 30.87 12.58 -6.65
N PHE A 10 30.91 11.26 -6.75
CA PHE A 10 29.70 10.44 -6.84
C PHE A 10 29.04 10.46 -5.45
N ILE A 11 28.04 11.32 -5.26
CA ILE A 11 27.19 11.27 -4.07
C ILE A 11 26.21 10.11 -4.31
N PRO A 12 26.33 8.99 -3.58
CA PRO A 12 25.30 7.97 -3.68
C PRO A 12 24.01 8.56 -3.12
N ASN A 13 23.00 8.68 -3.95
CA ASN A 13 21.65 8.92 -3.51
C ASN A 13 21.25 7.73 -2.62
N ILE A 14 21.39 7.90 -1.31
CA ILE A 14 20.83 6.97 -0.34
C ILE A 14 19.32 7.23 -0.35
N LEU A 15 18.66 6.62 -1.32
CA LEU A 15 17.22 6.51 -1.31
C LEU A 15 16.82 5.71 -0.07
N PHE A 16 15.94 6.28 0.73
CA PHE A 16 15.25 5.61 1.83
C PHE A 16 14.40 4.44 1.31
N ALA A 17 15.05 3.37 0.90
CA ALA A 17 14.41 2.19 0.32
C ALA A 17 14.18 1.06 1.35
N GLY A 18 14.39 1.32 2.65
CA GLY A 18 14.41 0.28 3.66
C GLY A 18 13.05 -0.41 3.88
N SER A 19 11.94 0.31 3.86
CA SER A 19 10.60 -0.26 4.11
C SER A 19 9.92 -0.77 2.83
N MET A 20 10.14 -0.13 1.70
CA MET A 20 9.54 -0.53 0.43
C MET A 20 10.12 -1.84 -0.13
N LYS A 21 11.38 -2.17 0.17
CA LYS A 21 12.01 -3.42 -0.28
C LYS A 21 11.37 -4.68 0.30
N ALA A 22 10.73 -4.59 1.47
CA ALA A 22 10.12 -5.74 2.12
C ALA A 22 8.82 -6.19 1.44
N ILE A 23 8.08 -5.26 0.84
CA ILE A 23 6.79 -5.51 0.18
C ILE A 23 6.84 -5.28 -1.33
N GLY A 24 8.01 -4.92 -1.87
CA GLY A 24 8.19 -4.57 -3.27
C GLY A 24 7.93 -3.10 -3.58
N ALA A 25 7.68 -2.82 -4.84
CA ALA A 25 7.41 -1.48 -5.35
C ALA A 25 6.24 -1.51 -6.34
N LYS A 26 5.69 -0.36 -6.64
CA LYS A 26 4.66 -0.23 -7.67
C LYS A 26 5.21 -0.70 -9.02
N GLY A 27 4.57 -1.70 -9.62
CA GLY A 27 4.89 -2.19 -10.96
C GLY A 27 4.24 -1.35 -12.07
N ASN A 28 4.55 -1.74 -13.32
CA ASN A 28 3.94 -1.18 -14.51
C ASN A 28 2.90 -2.16 -15.07
N GLU A 29 1.72 -1.68 -15.44
CA GLU A 29 0.65 -2.51 -16.03
C GLU A 29 1.06 -3.21 -17.32
N GLU A 30 1.98 -2.63 -18.08
CA GLU A 30 2.51 -3.23 -19.32
C GLU A 30 3.39 -4.46 -19.08
N ASN A 31 3.91 -4.61 -17.85
CA ASN A 31 4.86 -5.67 -17.47
C ASN A 31 4.30 -6.62 -16.42
N VAL A 32 2.99 -6.83 -16.40
CA VAL A 32 2.35 -7.76 -15.47
C VAL A 32 2.65 -9.20 -15.87
N ASP A 33 3.29 -9.95 -14.97
CA ASP A 33 3.58 -11.37 -15.16
C ASP A 33 2.36 -12.24 -14.85
N ARG A 34 1.56 -11.82 -13.86
CA ARG A 34 0.43 -12.61 -13.38
C ARG A 34 -0.66 -11.73 -12.77
N VAL A 35 -1.90 -12.14 -12.96
CA VAL A 35 -3.07 -11.54 -12.29
C VAL A 35 -3.55 -12.46 -11.18
N ILE A 36 -3.72 -11.92 -9.97
CA ILE A 36 -4.34 -12.62 -8.85
C ILE A 36 -5.67 -11.95 -8.54
N LYS A 37 -6.76 -12.72 -8.70
CA LYS A 37 -8.10 -12.28 -8.30
C LYS A 37 -8.32 -12.60 -6.83
N VAL A 38 -8.69 -11.58 -6.06
CA VAL A 38 -9.01 -11.72 -4.63
C VAL A 38 -10.45 -11.35 -4.42
N THR A 39 -11.23 -12.28 -3.90
CA THR A 39 -12.62 -12.02 -3.50
C THR A 39 -12.70 -11.98 -1.98
N MET A 40 -13.20 -10.88 -1.44
CA MET A 40 -13.40 -10.71 0.00
C MET A 40 -14.87 -10.98 0.33
N TYR A 41 -15.09 -11.84 1.31
CA TYR A 41 -16.38 -12.11 1.93
C TYR A 41 -16.32 -11.68 3.39
N ASP A 42 -17.46 -11.63 4.09
CA ASP A 42 -17.49 -11.12 5.47
C ASP A 42 -16.68 -11.95 6.46
N ASN A 43 -16.51 -13.25 6.19
CA ASN A 43 -15.80 -14.16 7.11
C ASN A 43 -14.50 -14.75 6.54
N TYR A 44 -14.21 -14.55 5.26
CA TYR A 44 -13.01 -15.10 4.62
C TYR A 44 -12.68 -14.40 3.31
N TYR A 45 -11.45 -14.60 2.84
CA TYR A 45 -10.99 -14.16 1.52
C TYR A 45 -10.65 -15.37 0.66
N GLN A 46 -10.84 -15.25 -0.66
CA GLN A 46 -10.52 -16.29 -1.62
C GLN A 46 -9.64 -15.70 -2.74
N PRO A 47 -8.43 -16.26 -2.96
CA PRO A 47 -7.79 -17.31 -2.17
C PRO A 47 -7.44 -16.82 -0.76
N ASN A 48 -7.35 -17.73 0.21
CA ASN A 48 -6.94 -17.41 1.58
C ASN A 48 -5.41 -17.26 1.72
N SER A 49 -4.66 -17.71 0.73
CA SER A 49 -3.21 -17.54 0.63
C SER A 49 -2.77 -17.61 -0.82
N PHE A 50 -1.63 -16.98 -1.12
CA PHE A 50 -0.96 -17.07 -2.42
C PHE A 50 0.55 -16.92 -2.23
N LYS A 51 1.30 -17.43 -3.20
CA LYS A 51 2.76 -17.30 -3.25
C LYS A 51 3.14 -16.44 -4.43
N VAL A 52 4.12 -15.59 -4.24
CA VAL A 52 4.70 -14.74 -5.27
C VAL A 52 6.20 -15.01 -5.36
N ASN A 53 6.75 -14.87 -6.55
CA ASN A 53 8.18 -15.00 -6.76
C ASN A 53 8.85 -13.63 -6.70
N LYS A 54 10.13 -13.64 -6.31
CA LYS A 54 10.95 -12.44 -6.35
C LYS A 54 10.99 -11.89 -7.79
N ASN A 55 10.88 -10.57 -7.92
CA ASN A 55 10.87 -9.84 -9.20
C ASN A 55 9.64 -10.11 -10.09
N GLU A 56 8.62 -10.77 -9.59
CA GLU A 56 7.35 -10.96 -10.29
C GLU A 56 6.48 -9.70 -10.14
N THR A 57 5.96 -9.20 -11.25
CA THR A 57 4.98 -8.09 -11.24
C THR A 57 3.58 -8.66 -11.25
N ILE A 58 2.83 -8.39 -10.18
CA ILE A 58 1.50 -8.95 -9.97
C ILE A 58 0.46 -7.84 -10.02
N LYS A 59 -0.59 -8.06 -10.79
CA LYS A 59 -1.82 -7.28 -10.74
C LYS A 59 -2.82 -7.99 -9.83
N PHE A 60 -3.26 -7.32 -8.77
CA PHE A 60 -4.35 -7.79 -7.93
C PHE A 60 -5.66 -7.20 -8.42
N GLU A 61 -6.63 -8.05 -8.72
CA GLU A 61 -8.01 -7.68 -8.97
C GLU A 61 -8.82 -8.04 -7.73
N VAL A 62 -9.23 -7.02 -6.97
CA VAL A 62 -9.87 -7.20 -5.65
C VAL A 62 -11.33 -6.83 -5.74
N GLU A 63 -12.21 -7.74 -5.32
CA GLU A 63 -13.64 -7.56 -5.27
C GLU A 63 -14.17 -7.84 -3.87
N ASN A 64 -15.02 -6.95 -3.34
CA ASN A 64 -15.75 -7.20 -2.11
C ASN A 64 -17.15 -7.72 -2.43
N LYS A 65 -17.42 -8.97 -2.08
CA LYS A 65 -18.74 -9.62 -2.17
C LYS A 65 -19.46 -9.74 -0.82
N GLY A 66 -18.83 -9.24 0.25
CA GLY A 66 -19.45 -9.14 1.55
C GLY A 66 -20.36 -7.91 1.66
N GLU A 67 -21.08 -7.82 2.76
CA GLU A 67 -21.93 -6.67 3.13
C GLU A 67 -21.14 -5.62 3.92
N LEU A 68 -20.06 -6.05 4.58
CA LEU A 68 -19.19 -5.18 5.37
C LEU A 68 -18.05 -4.61 4.55
N VAL A 69 -17.47 -3.53 5.04
CA VAL A 69 -16.21 -2.98 4.49
C VAL A 69 -15.07 -3.91 4.85
N HIS A 70 -14.27 -4.27 3.85
CA HIS A 70 -13.06 -5.09 4.01
C HIS A 70 -11.85 -4.37 3.43
N GLU A 71 -10.68 -4.64 4.00
CA GLU A 71 -9.41 -4.15 3.54
C GLU A 71 -8.59 -5.31 2.97
N PHE A 72 -7.99 -5.09 1.78
CA PHE A 72 -6.95 -5.95 1.25
C PHE A 72 -5.62 -5.19 1.33
N ASN A 73 -4.73 -5.66 2.18
CA ASN A 73 -3.48 -5.00 2.48
C ASN A 73 -2.30 -5.98 2.43
N ILE A 74 -1.22 -5.57 1.77
CA ILE A 74 0.04 -6.30 1.72
C ILE A 74 1.07 -5.45 2.47
N ALA A 75 1.44 -5.90 3.66
CA ALA A 75 2.31 -5.15 4.53
C ALA A 75 3.12 -6.07 5.44
N THR A 76 4.20 -5.54 6.00
CA THR A 76 4.89 -6.20 7.11
C THR A 76 4.08 -6.06 8.39
N LYS A 77 4.37 -6.91 9.38
CA LYS A 77 3.75 -6.80 10.71
C LYS A 77 3.92 -5.41 11.32
N GLU A 78 5.11 -4.82 11.16
CA GLU A 78 5.39 -3.46 11.67
C GLU A 78 4.54 -2.40 10.97
N MET A 79 4.37 -2.49 9.65
CA MET A 79 3.52 -1.58 8.89
C MET A 79 2.06 -1.69 9.32
N HIS A 80 1.55 -2.91 9.55
CA HIS A 80 0.21 -3.11 10.08
C HIS A 80 0.02 -2.46 11.45
N LEU A 81 0.98 -2.63 12.35
CA LEU A 81 0.90 -2.02 13.69
C LEU A 81 0.90 -0.50 13.63
N LYS A 82 1.66 0.10 12.73
CA LYS A 82 1.67 1.57 12.52
C LYS A 82 0.37 2.09 11.91
N HIS A 83 -0.29 1.28 11.08
CA HIS A 83 -1.54 1.66 10.43
C HIS A 83 -2.77 1.56 11.35
N GLN A 84 -2.72 0.74 12.38
CA GLN A 84 -3.85 0.56 13.30
C GLN A 84 -4.38 1.86 13.94
N PRO A 85 -3.55 2.78 14.44
CA PRO A 85 -4.04 4.04 15.01
C PRO A 85 -4.79 4.91 13.98
N GLU A 86 -4.38 4.90 12.72
CA GLU A 86 -5.06 5.63 11.64
C GLU A 86 -6.45 5.05 11.38
N MET A 87 -6.55 3.72 11.35
CA MET A 87 -7.83 3.03 11.20
C MET A 87 -8.76 3.29 12.38
N MET A 88 -8.25 3.26 13.62
CA MET A 88 -9.03 3.59 14.81
C MET A 88 -9.56 5.02 14.77
N MET A 89 -8.74 5.97 14.36
CA MET A 89 -9.15 7.37 14.18
C MET A 89 -10.27 7.49 13.14
N MET A 90 -10.19 6.77 12.03
CA MET A 90 -11.26 6.77 11.01
C MET A 90 -12.58 6.23 11.56
N VAL A 91 -12.52 5.24 12.44
CA VAL A 91 -13.71 4.71 13.14
C VAL A 91 -14.28 5.72 14.14
N GLU A 92 -13.43 6.31 14.98
CA GLU A 92 -13.82 7.31 15.99
C GLU A 92 -14.48 8.55 15.37
N HIS A 93 -14.00 8.98 14.20
CA HIS A 93 -14.57 10.09 13.46
C HIS A 93 -15.74 9.70 12.54
N GLU A 94 -16.21 8.44 12.61
CA GLU A 94 -17.29 7.90 11.79
C GLU A 94 -17.05 8.05 10.27
N ILE A 95 -15.78 8.02 9.85
CA ILE A 95 -15.38 7.99 8.45
C ILE A 95 -15.48 6.56 7.94
N LEU A 96 -14.95 5.61 8.71
CA LEU A 96 -15.06 4.18 8.45
C LEU A 96 -16.23 3.63 9.25
N LEU A 97 -17.30 3.26 8.55
CA LEU A 97 -18.47 2.61 9.09
C LEU A 97 -18.44 1.11 8.76
N ALA A 98 -19.35 0.34 9.32
CA ALA A 98 -19.36 -1.10 9.10
C ALA A 98 -19.62 -1.48 7.63
N ASP A 99 -20.47 -0.75 6.94
CA ASP A 99 -20.94 -1.04 5.58
C ASP A 99 -20.41 -0.07 4.50
N ARG A 100 -19.74 1.00 4.89
CA ARG A 100 -19.25 2.01 3.95
C ARG A 100 -18.17 2.91 4.52
N ILE A 101 -17.51 3.63 3.63
CA ILE A 101 -16.65 4.76 3.96
C ILE A 101 -17.41 6.05 3.65
N ASP A 102 -17.53 6.95 4.63
CA ASP A 102 -18.10 8.28 4.42
C ASP A 102 -17.09 9.17 3.69
N LYS A 103 -17.24 9.24 2.37
CA LYS A 103 -16.33 9.98 1.50
C LYS A 103 -16.33 11.47 1.77
N LYS A 104 -17.44 12.03 2.25
CA LYS A 104 -17.54 13.46 2.56
C LYS A 104 -16.72 13.79 3.79
N LYS A 105 -16.90 13.05 4.87
CA LYS A 105 -16.09 13.20 6.10
C LYS A 105 -14.60 12.95 5.83
N MET A 106 -14.27 11.95 5.01
CA MET A 106 -12.89 11.66 4.61
C MET A 106 -12.25 12.86 3.89
N MET A 107 -12.95 13.48 2.93
CA MET A 107 -12.45 14.65 2.22
C MET A 107 -12.32 15.87 3.14
N GLU A 108 -13.23 16.07 4.07
CA GLU A 108 -13.16 17.17 5.05
C GLU A 108 -11.95 16.99 5.97
N MET A 109 -11.68 15.77 6.42
CA MET A 109 -10.52 15.46 7.26
C MET A 109 -9.19 15.63 6.50
N SER A 110 -9.10 15.18 5.26
CA SER A 110 -7.90 15.32 4.43
C SER A 110 -7.55 16.78 4.14
N LYS A 111 -8.54 17.66 4.05
CA LYS A 111 -8.32 19.12 3.93
C LYS A 111 -7.73 19.72 5.20
N LYS A 112 -8.11 19.20 6.37
CA LYS A 112 -7.59 19.66 7.68
C LYS A 112 -6.21 19.08 8.00
N ASN A 113 -5.91 17.89 7.49
CA ASN A 113 -4.67 17.17 7.70
C ASN A 113 -4.08 16.68 6.37
N PRO A 114 -3.36 17.55 5.63
CA PRO A 114 -2.82 17.19 4.30
C PRO A 114 -1.78 16.05 4.30
N ALA A 115 -1.32 15.63 5.48
CA ALA A 115 -0.34 14.55 5.64
C ALA A 115 -0.97 13.14 5.75
N MET A 116 -2.29 13.04 5.68
CA MET A 116 -3.03 11.76 5.69
C MET A 116 -3.30 11.24 4.29
#